data_188f84c9c430b76f88743b1f3f2ec904
#
_entry.id   188f84c9c430b76f88743b1f3f2ec904
#
_cell.length_a   1.000
_cell.length_b   1.000
_cell.length_c   1.000
_cell.angle_alpha   90.00
_cell.angle_beta   90.00
_cell.angle_gamma   90.00
#
_symmetry.space_group_name_H-M   'P 1'
#
loop_
_entity.id
_entity.type
_entity.pdbx_description
1 polymer ?
#
loop_
_entity_poly.entity_id
_entity_poly.type
_entity_poly.pdbx_seq_one_letter_code
_entity_poly.pdbx_strand_id
1 'polypeptide(L)'
;MWGFLFYCDIYVKDLIIMADAFVPYHQHLLVKCWVKNPPKSEEVLNKWFVDLVHTVGMVVVAGPTSVYVNEPGNEGLTGTVTLATSHSSIHIWDNLELPMVQFDIYSCKCFTLEEVMGCFIPWDLVRAEWVIIDRNDKPTITSEGVWE
;
A
#
# COMPACT_ATOMS: atom_id res chain seq x y z
N MET A 1 0.63 19.07 11.68
CA MET A 1 -0.11 18.63 10.50
C MET A 1 0.24 19.41 9.23
N TRP A 2 1.48 19.88 9.09
CA TRP A 2 1.93 20.75 7.97
C TRP A 2 3.30 20.30 7.43
N GLY A 3 3.53 19.06 7.10
CA GLY A 3 4.87 18.62 6.69
C GLY A 3 4.97 17.61 5.57
N PHE A 4 3.88 16.94 5.20
CA PHE A 4 3.95 15.76 4.32
C PHE A 4 3.62 16.00 2.84
N LEU A 5 2.89 17.04 2.51
CA LEU A 5 2.56 17.40 1.13
C LEU A 5 3.76 17.97 0.34
N PHE A 6 4.80 18.45 1.02
CA PHE A 6 5.84 19.25 0.37
C PHE A 6 6.91 18.44 -0.37
N TYR A 7 7.20 17.21 0.02
CA TYR A 7 8.35 16.50 -0.60
C TYR A 7 8.00 15.88 -1.95
N CYS A 8 6.84 15.28 -2.07
CA CYS A 8 6.37 14.71 -3.35
C CYS A 8 5.96 15.83 -4.35
N ASP A 9 5.28 16.87 -3.88
CA ASP A 9 4.85 18.01 -4.71
C ASP A 9 6.02 18.89 -5.19
N ILE A 10 7.06 19.06 -4.39
CA ILE A 10 8.24 19.85 -4.79
C ILE A 10 9.03 19.09 -5.86
N TYR A 11 9.23 17.78 -5.70
CA TYR A 11 9.96 16.97 -6.69
C TYR A 11 9.25 16.90 -8.03
N VAL A 12 7.92 16.82 -8.03
CA VAL A 12 7.11 16.79 -9.26
C VAL A 12 7.06 18.18 -9.95
N LYS A 13 6.97 19.28 -9.19
CA LYS A 13 6.87 20.63 -9.78
C LYS A 13 8.20 21.13 -10.34
N ASP A 14 9.31 20.86 -9.67
CA ASP A 14 10.63 21.29 -10.15
C ASP A 14 11.17 20.41 -11.31
N LEU A 15 10.72 19.15 -11.43
CA LEU A 15 11.09 18.26 -12.53
C LEU A 15 10.29 18.51 -13.83
N ILE A 16 9.10 19.09 -13.76
CA ILE A 16 8.31 19.43 -14.96
C ILE A 16 9.03 20.50 -15.83
N ILE A 17 9.99 21.23 -15.28
CA ILE A 17 10.73 22.29 -15.98
C ILE A 17 11.95 21.74 -16.75
N MET A 18 12.36 20.51 -16.48
CA MET A 18 13.51 19.86 -17.12
C MET A 18 13.08 18.63 -17.93
N ALA A 19 12.55 18.86 -19.13
CA ALA A 19 12.45 17.94 -20.27
C ALA A 19 12.44 16.43 -20.02
N ASP A 20 11.31 15.77 -20.29
CA ASP A 20 11.14 14.38 -20.82
C ASP A 20 11.87 13.20 -20.19
N ALA A 21 12.56 13.30 -19.07
CA ALA A 21 13.12 12.14 -18.40
C ALA A 21 12.27 11.74 -17.18
N PHE A 22 11.58 10.60 -17.26
CA PHE A 22 10.99 9.96 -16.09
C PHE A 22 12.09 9.69 -15.06
N VAL A 23 12.02 10.36 -13.91
CA VAL A 23 12.86 10.05 -12.76
C VAL A 23 12.07 9.17 -11.82
N PRO A 24 12.43 7.89 -11.68
CA PRO A 24 11.74 7.00 -10.75
C PRO A 24 11.95 7.50 -9.31
N TYR A 25 10.87 7.55 -8.54
CA TYR A 25 10.89 7.84 -7.11
C TYR A 25 10.54 6.56 -6.36
N HIS A 26 11.53 5.97 -5.70
CA HIS A 26 11.38 4.67 -5.05
C HIS A 26 10.97 4.83 -3.59
N GLN A 27 9.70 4.58 -3.30
CA GLN A 27 9.18 4.58 -1.93
C GLN A 27 8.51 3.25 -1.59
N HIS A 28 8.59 2.86 -0.34
CA HIS A 28 8.01 1.65 0.19
C HIS A 28 7.20 1.96 1.45
N LEU A 29 5.89 1.77 1.39
CA LEU A 29 5.00 1.91 2.53
C LEU A 29 4.76 0.54 3.15
N LEU A 30 4.96 0.44 4.46
CA LEU A 30 4.60 -0.70 5.29
C LEU A 30 3.46 -0.29 6.21
N VAL A 31 2.42 -1.10 6.29
CA VAL A 31 1.24 -0.85 7.13
C VAL A 31 0.90 -2.10 7.93
N LYS A 32 0.65 -1.91 9.22
CA LYS A 32 -0.06 -2.85 10.06
C LYS A 32 -1.35 -2.18 10.52
N CYS A 33 -2.50 -2.76 10.18
CA CYS A 33 -3.76 -2.16 10.56
C CYS A 33 -4.78 -3.18 11.08
N TRP A 34 -5.83 -2.66 11.70
CA TRP A 34 -6.95 -3.42 12.23
C TRP A 34 -8.23 -2.90 11.60
N VAL A 35 -9.03 -3.82 11.11
CA VAL A 35 -10.27 -3.55 10.37
C VAL A 35 -11.41 -4.41 10.90
N LYS A 36 -12.66 -3.93 10.78
CA LYS A 36 -13.82 -4.72 11.24
C LYS A 36 -14.34 -5.67 10.16
N ASN A 37 -14.28 -5.26 8.91
CA ASN A 37 -14.89 -5.95 7.77
C ASN A 37 -13.89 -6.22 6.64
N PRO A 38 -12.89 -7.10 6.85
CA PRO A 38 -11.95 -7.47 5.80
C PRO A 38 -12.66 -8.21 4.66
N PRO A 39 -12.07 -8.27 3.45
CA PRO A 39 -12.60 -9.07 2.34
C PRO A 39 -12.75 -10.54 2.75
N LYS A 40 -13.81 -11.17 2.26
CA LYS A 40 -14.17 -12.56 2.61
C LYS A 40 -13.87 -13.57 1.51
N SER A 41 -13.43 -13.12 0.35
CA SER A 41 -13.08 -13.99 -0.77
C SER A 41 -11.87 -13.46 -1.54
N GLU A 42 -11.20 -14.37 -2.22
CA GLU A 42 -10.07 -14.08 -3.10
C GLU A 42 -10.46 -13.10 -4.22
N GLU A 43 -11.67 -13.25 -4.77
CA GLU A 43 -12.19 -12.36 -5.81
C GLU A 43 -12.32 -10.91 -5.32
N VAL A 44 -12.87 -10.73 -4.11
CA VAL A 44 -13.01 -9.39 -3.50
C VAL A 44 -11.66 -8.77 -3.20
N LEU A 45 -10.70 -9.55 -2.70
CA LEU A 45 -9.34 -9.06 -2.46
C LEU A 45 -8.62 -8.71 -3.75
N ASN A 46 -8.76 -9.54 -4.80
CA ASN A 46 -8.16 -9.26 -6.10
C ASN A 46 -8.73 -7.97 -6.71
N LYS A 47 -10.04 -7.75 -6.60
CA LYS A 47 -10.65 -6.47 -7.02
C LYS A 47 -10.10 -5.30 -6.23
N TRP A 48 -9.94 -5.42 -4.93
CA TRP A 48 -9.36 -4.38 -4.08
C TRP A 48 -7.94 -4.01 -4.52
N PHE A 49 -7.09 -4.99 -4.89
CA PHE A 49 -5.77 -4.70 -5.45
C PHE A 49 -5.84 -3.89 -6.74
N VAL A 50 -6.77 -4.23 -7.64
CA VAL A 50 -6.95 -3.47 -8.90
C VAL A 50 -7.35 -2.03 -8.60
N ASP A 51 -8.28 -1.82 -7.67
CA ASP A 51 -8.74 -0.49 -7.27
C ASP A 51 -7.61 0.32 -6.61
N LEU A 52 -6.81 -0.31 -5.73
CA LEU A 52 -5.62 0.29 -5.12
C LEU A 52 -4.60 0.73 -6.18
N VAL A 53 -4.24 -0.18 -7.09
CA VAL A 53 -3.25 0.08 -8.14
C VAL A 53 -3.69 1.23 -9.05
N HIS A 54 -4.98 1.28 -9.38
CA HIS A 54 -5.56 2.39 -10.14
C HIS A 54 -5.47 3.71 -9.35
N THR A 55 -5.78 3.68 -8.05
CA THR A 55 -5.75 4.87 -7.17
C THR A 55 -4.34 5.48 -7.10
N VAL A 56 -3.30 4.65 -6.97
CA VAL A 56 -1.90 5.13 -6.92
C VAL A 56 -1.28 5.33 -8.31
N GLY A 57 -2.06 5.19 -9.39
CA GLY A 57 -1.61 5.46 -10.75
C GLY A 57 -0.56 4.48 -11.29
N MET A 58 -0.56 3.24 -10.81
CA MET A 58 0.36 2.19 -11.23
C MET A 58 -0.26 1.28 -12.30
N VAL A 59 0.54 0.37 -12.86
CA VAL A 59 0.11 -0.59 -13.89
C VAL A 59 0.37 -2.02 -13.42
N VAL A 60 -0.67 -2.86 -13.43
CA VAL A 60 -0.55 -4.30 -13.16
C VAL A 60 0.12 -4.98 -14.35
N VAL A 61 1.15 -5.78 -14.09
CA VAL A 61 1.83 -6.62 -15.09
C VAL A 61 1.63 -8.11 -14.85
N ALA A 62 1.35 -8.54 -13.61
CA ALA A 62 0.97 -9.91 -13.29
C ALA A 62 0.13 -9.97 -12.00
N GLY A 63 -0.83 -10.87 -11.95
CA GLY A 63 -1.80 -10.95 -10.86
C GLY A 63 -2.93 -9.92 -11.03
N PRO A 64 -3.60 -9.49 -9.93
CA PRO A 64 -3.40 -9.96 -8.55
C PRO A 64 -3.72 -11.45 -8.38
N THR A 65 -3.09 -12.07 -7.40
CA THR A 65 -3.33 -13.46 -7.01
C THR A 65 -3.52 -13.53 -5.50
N SER A 66 -4.61 -14.12 -5.07
CA SER A 66 -4.93 -14.30 -3.65
C SER A 66 -5.28 -15.74 -3.35
N VAL A 67 -5.06 -16.14 -2.11
CA VAL A 67 -5.41 -17.46 -1.58
C VAL A 67 -5.87 -17.33 -0.13
N TYR A 68 -6.88 -18.11 0.26
CA TYR A 68 -7.23 -18.26 1.67
C TYR A 68 -6.33 -19.31 2.32
N VAL A 69 -5.56 -18.89 3.30
CA VAL A 69 -4.72 -19.78 4.11
C VAL A 69 -5.58 -20.33 5.25
N ASN A 70 -5.60 -21.63 5.42
CA ASN A 70 -6.37 -22.33 6.46
C ASN A 70 -5.42 -23.15 7.35
N GLU A 71 -4.38 -22.49 7.84
CA GLU A 71 -3.44 -23.07 8.80
C GLU A 71 -3.74 -22.55 10.22
N PRO A 72 -3.79 -23.40 11.25
CA PRO A 72 -4.08 -22.99 12.61
C PRO A 72 -3.21 -21.81 13.07
N GLY A 73 -3.84 -20.68 13.41
CA GLY A 73 -3.19 -19.44 13.84
C GLY A 73 -2.76 -18.50 12.72
N ASN A 74 -2.95 -18.91 11.46
CA ASN A 74 -2.66 -18.09 10.27
C ASN A 74 -3.83 -18.01 9.29
N GLU A 75 -5.05 -18.23 9.79
CA GLU A 75 -6.23 -18.22 8.94
C GLU A 75 -6.52 -16.84 8.37
N GLY A 76 -6.74 -16.76 7.06
CA GLY A 76 -7.12 -15.55 6.37
C GLY A 76 -6.58 -15.46 4.94
N LEU A 77 -6.89 -14.34 4.29
CA LEU A 77 -6.47 -14.11 2.91
C LEU A 77 -5.04 -13.59 2.82
N THR A 78 -4.30 -14.15 1.89
CA THR A 78 -2.98 -13.68 1.47
C THR A 78 -3.02 -13.36 -0.02
N GLY A 79 -2.48 -12.22 -0.42
CA GLY A 79 -2.47 -11.82 -1.81
C GLY A 79 -1.27 -10.98 -2.22
N THR A 80 -0.97 -11.03 -3.52
CA THR A 80 0.12 -10.26 -4.12
C THR A 80 -0.27 -9.74 -5.50
N VAL A 81 0.36 -8.65 -5.91
CA VAL A 81 0.27 -8.11 -7.27
C VAL A 81 1.63 -7.61 -7.72
N THR A 82 2.03 -7.97 -8.93
CA THR A 82 3.24 -7.44 -9.56
C THR A 82 2.87 -6.23 -10.42
N LEU A 83 3.56 -5.13 -10.19
CA LEU A 83 3.37 -3.88 -10.90
C LEU A 83 4.56 -3.59 -11.81
N ALA A 84 4.41 -2.69 -12.77
CA ALA A 84 5.53 -2.26 -13.58
C ALA A 84 6.64 -1.67 -12.69
N THR A 85 7.74 -2.41 -12.52
CA THR A 85 8.90 -2.11 -11.65
C THR A 85 8.59 -1.98 -10.15
N SER A 86 7.47 -2.57 -9.68
CA SER A 86 6.99 -2.44 -8.31
C SER A 86 6.17 -3.66 -7.89
N HIS A 87 5.65 -3.66 -6.68
CA HIS A 87 4.77 -4.72 -6.17
C HIS A 87 3.95 -4.26 -4.97
N SER A 88 2.93 -5.04 -4.64
CA SER A 88 2.23 -4.93 -3.38
C SER A 88 1.85 -6.31 -2.85
N SER A 89 1.83 -6.47 -1.54
CA SER A 89 1.40 -7.69 -0.87
C SER A 89 0.51 -7.37 0.34
N ILE A 90 -0.31 -8.35 0.70
CA ILE A 90 -1.21 -8.25 1.86
C ILE A 90 -1.37 -9.61 2.53
N HIS A 91 -1.42 -9.60 3.85
CA HIS A 91 -1.78 -10.73 4.70
C HIS A 91 -2.85 -10.29 5.67
N ILE A 92 -3.95 -11.04 5.74
CA ILE A 92 -5.11 -10.75 6.58
C ILE A 92 -5.30 -11.93 7.54
N TRP A 93 -5.32 -11.66 8.82
CA TRP A 93 -5.70 -12.63 9.87
C TRP A 93 -7.14 -12.33 10.27
N ASP A 94 -8.08 -13.09 9.76
CA ASP A 94 -9.51 -12.84 9.92
C ASP A 94 -10.17 -13.64 11.05
N ASN A 95 -9.43 -14.56 11.68
CA ASN A 95 -9.86 -15.37 12.84
C ASN A 95 -9.63 -14.67 14.18
N LEU A 96 -9.06 -13.47 14.20
CA LEU A 96 -8.87 -12.67 15.40
C LEU A 96 -10.16 -11.94 15.79
N GLU A 97 -10.34 -11.61 17.06
CA GLU A 97 -11.48 -10.82 17.55
C GLU A 97 -11.61 -9.49 16.79
N LEU A 98 -10.50 -8.84 16.53
CA LEU A 98 -10.38 -7.73 15.61
C LEU A 98 -9.40 -8.13 14.51
N PRO A 99 -9.85 -8.35 13.28
CA PRO A 99 -9.00 -8.75 12.16
C PRO A 99 -7.82 -7.82 11.97
N MET A 100 -6.65 -8.40 11.79
CA MET A 100 -5.39 -7.70 11.59
C MET A 100 -4.92 -7.86 10.14
N VAL A 101 -4.36 -6.80 9.60
CA VAL A 101 -3.79 -6.74 8.25
C VAL A 101 -2.34 -6.30 8.33
N GLN A 102 -1.48 -7.01 7.61
CA GLN A 102 -0.15 -6.51 7.25
C GLN A 102 -0.11 -6.31 5.73
N PHE A 103 0.27 -5.13 5.33
CA PHE A 103 0.26 -4.68 3.95
C PHE A 103 1.54 -3.94 3.62
N ASP A 104 2.01 -4.12 2.39
CA ASP A 104 3.05 -3.27 1.85
C ASP A 104 2.81 -2.92 0.38
N ILE A 105 3.28 -1.76 -0.01
CA ILE A 105 3.38 -1.33 -1.39
C ILE A 105 4.73 -0.66 -1.64
N TYR A 106 5.50 -1.24 -2.56
CA TYR A 106 6.67 -0.63 -3.14
C TYR A 106 6.30 0.00 -4.48
N SER A 107 6.62 1.27 -4.66
CA SER A 107 6.28 2.02 -5.87
C SER A 107 7.50 2.74 -6.44
N CYS A 108 7.59 2.74 -7.77
CA CYS A 108 8.51 3.60 -8.52
C CYS A 108 7.88 4.96 -8.89
N LYS A 109 6.68 5.25 -8.38
CA LYS A 109 5.98 6.53 -8.50
C LYS A 109 5.60 7.05 -7.13
N CYS A 110 5.48 8.38 -7.03
CA CYS A 110 4.92 9.01 -5.85
C CYS A 110 3.46 8.65 -5.66
N PHE A 111 3.10 8.32 -4.43
CA PHE A 111 1.72 8.24 -3.93
C PHE A 111 1.66 8.88 -2.54
N THR A 112 0.49 9.25 -2.10
CA THR A 112 0.28 9.78 -0.75
C THR A 112 -0.19 8.69 0.20
N LEU A 113 0.07 8.87 1.49
CA LEU A 113 -0.44 7.98 2.54
C LEU A 113 -1.97 7.92 2.50
N GLU A 114 -2.62 9.06 2.30
CA GLU A 114 -4.08 9.21 2.25
C GLU A 114 -4.72 8.40 1.12
N GLU A 115 -4.08 8.36 -0.05
CA GLU A 115 -4.55 7.54 -1.19
C GLU A 115 -4.58 6.06 -0.82
N VAL A 116 -3.53 5.56 -0.16
CA VAL A 116 -3.46 4.15 0.23
C VAL A 116 -4.38 3.85 1.41
N MET A 117 -4.36 4.69 2.47
CA MET A 117 -5.21 4.49 3.65
C MET A 117 -6.70 4.58 3.30
N GLY A 118 -7.06 5.42 2.33
CA GLY A 118 -8.41 5.51 1.78
C GLY A 118 -8.95 4.18 1.24
N CYS A 119 -8.08 3.31 0.73
CA CYS A 119 -8.47 1.99 0.23
C CYS A 119 -8.89 1.00 1.34
N PHE A 120 -8.53 1.27 2.60
CA PHE A 120 -8.93 0.46 3.75
C PHE A 120 -10.23 0.95 4.42
N ILE A 121 -10.72 2.14 4.10
CA ILE A 121 -11.96 2.71 4.67
C ILE A 121 -13.17 1.78 4.46
N PRO A 122 -13.37 1.15 3.28
CA PRO A 122 -14.49 0.22 3.07
C PRO A 122 -14.43 -1.03 3.97
N TRP A 123 -13.30 -1.33 4.60
CA TRP A 123 -13.14 -2.43 5.54
C TRP A 123 -13.36 -2.01 7.00
N ASP A 124 -13.87 -0.80 7.24
CA ASP A 124 -14.01 -0.20 8.56
C ASP A 124 -12.69 -0.18 9.32
N LEU A 125 -11.73 0.58 8.78
CA LEU A 125 -10.42 0.80 9.38
C LEU A 125 -10.57 1.38 10.79
N VAL A 126 -10.00 0.68 11.77
CA VAL A 126 -10.02 1.11 13.18
C VAL A 126 -8.78 1.91 13.53
N ARG A 127 -7.61 1.38 13.14
CA ARG A 127 -6.31 1.97 13.41
C ARG A 127 -5.27 1.40 12.46
N ALA A 128 -4.27 2.19 12.11
CA ALA A 128 -3.08 1.70 11.41
C ALA A 128 -1.80 2.28 12.00
N GLU A 129 -0.74 1.46 11.98
CA GLU A 129 0.64 1.85 12.21
C GLU A 129 1.37 1.74 10.87
N TRP A 130 2.16 2.74 10.51
CA TRP A 130 2.76 2.80 9.18
C TRP A 130 4.17 3.39 9.20
N VAL A 131 4.96 2.97 8.22
CA VAL A 131 6.33 3.44 7.96
C VAL A 131 6.51 3.65 6.47
N ILE A 132 7.09 4.77 6.07
CA ILE A 132 7.54 5.02 4.69
C ILE A 132 9.07 4.98 4.64
N ILE A 133 9.58 4.19 3.70
CA ILE A 133 11.00 4.02 3.43
C ILE A 133 11.31 4.61 2.05
N ASP A 134 12.22 5.57 1.99
CA ASP A 134 12.86 6.00 0.75
C ASP A 134 13.90 4.94 0.34
N ARG A 135 13.86 4.51 -0.91
CA ARG A 135 14.76 3.48 -1.47
C ARG A 135 15.55 4.00 -2.67
N ASN A 136 15.63 5.32 -2.87
CA ASN A 136 16.38 5.88 -4.01
C ASN A 136 17.88 5.60 -3.91
N ASP A 137 18.45 5.86 -2.73
CA ASP A 137 19.85 5.55 -2.44
C ASP A 137 19.95 4.44 -1.39
N LYS A 138 20.33 4.81 -0.17
CA LYS A 138 20.28 3.90 0.97
C LYS A 138 18.87 3.85 1.54
N PRO A 139 18.25 2.65 1.72
CA PRO A 139 16.97 2.55 2.36
C PRO A 139 16.92 3.30 3.69
N THR A 140 16.07 4.29 3.80
CA THR A 140 15.98 5.19 4.95
C THR A 140 14.52 5.44 5.30
N ILE A 141 14.15 5.32 6.58
CA ILE A 141 12.82 5.72 7.06
C ILE A 141 12.72 7.24 6.94
N THR A 142 11.74 7.70 6.16
CA THR A 142 11.47 9.13 5.96
C THR A 142 10.31 9.61 6.81
N SER A 143 9.39 8.72 7.14
CA SER A 143 8.27 9.02 8.00
C SER A 143 7.63 7.76 8.58
N GLU A 144 7.00 7.92 9.73
CA GLU A 144 6.25 6.87 10.40
C GLU A 144 5.15 7.50 11.28
N GLY A 145 4.13 6.75 11.61
CA GLY A 145 3.06 7.27 12.46
C GLY A 145 1.93 6.28 12.69
N VAL A 146 0.86 6.85 13.24
CA VAL A 146 -0.40 6.16 13.53
C VAL A 146 -1.51 6.89 12.79
N TRP A 147 -2.41 6.12 12.21
CA TRP A 147 -3.66 6.59 11.59
C TRP A 147 -4.83 6.09 12.45
N GLU A 148 -5.67 7.03 12.91
CA GLU A 148 -6.88 6.78 13.73
C GLU A 148 -8.11 7.43 13.09
#